data_faee6342287c9cff75b90703348ed288
#
_entry.id   faee6342287c9cff75b90703348ed288
#
_cell.length_a   1.000
_cell.length_b   1.000
_cell.length_c   1.000
_cell.angle_alpha   90.00
_cell.angle_beta   90.00
_cell.angle_gamma   90.00
#
_symmetry.space_group_name_H-M   'P 1'
#
loop_
_entity.id
_entity.type
_entity.pdbx_description
1 polymer ?
#
loop_
_entity_poly.entity_id
_entity_poly.type
_entity_poly.pdbx_seq_one_letter_code
_entity_poly.pdbx_strand_id
1 'polypeptide(L)'
;MDKIFLLSFDDGTVWDRRFVELLNKYGMKATFNLNSGLEDFIWYYEDRFPIRRQKLADTVEQYRFHEIASHTLTHPYMSELPEWELMRQMGDDKRNLESLFCREVKGFAVPFSYYSDL
;
A
#
# COMPACT_ATOMS: atom_id res chain seq x y z
N MET A 1 0.98 -10.80 30.62
CA MET A 1 0.78 -11.08 29.17
C MET A 1 1.14 -9.83 28.39
N ASP A 2 2.08 -9.96 27.47
CA ASP A 2 2.52 -8.85 26.63
C ASP A 2 1.45 -8.50 25.61
N LYS A 3 1.30 -7.20 25.37
CA LYS A 3 0.39 -6.69 24.32
C LYS A 3 1.24 -6.31 23.12
N ILE A 4 0.77 -6.69 21.92
CA ILE A 4 1.43 -6.35 20.67
C ILE A 4 0.52 -5.34 19.93
N PHE A 5 1.12 -4.23 19.49
CA PHE A 5 0.45 -3.21 18.72
C PHE A 5 1.03 -3.17 17.30
N LEU A 6 0.18 -3.37 16.30
CA LEU A 6 0.57 -3.37 14.90
C LEU A 6 -0.05 -2.19 14.18
N LEU A 7 0.72 -1.55 13.31
CA LEU A 7 0.29 -0.42 12.50
C LEU A 7 0.36 -0.83 11.02
N SER A 8 -0.75 -0.63 10.31
CA SER A 8 -0.86 -0.93 8.88
C SER A 8 -1.66 0.17 8.20
N PHE A 9 -1.11 0.73 7.11
CA PHE A 9 -1.70 1.85 6.38
C PHE A 9 -1.77 1.55 4.91
N ASP A 10 -2.87 1.97 4.26
CA ASP A 10 -3.15 1.67 2.88
C ASP A 10 -2.95 2.87 1.97
N ASP A 11 -2.84 2.59 0.66
CA ASP A 11 -2.93 3.53 -0.46
C ASP A 11 -1.68 4.35 -0.80
N GLY A 12 -0.74 4.53 0.09
CA GLY A 12 0.47 5.29 -0.22
C GLY A 12 0.20 6.76 -0.56
N THR A 13 -0.67 7.41 0.20
CA THR A 13 -1.02 8.82 -0.02
C THR A 13 0.11 9.76 0.40
N VAL A 14 0.04 11.01 -0.05
CA VAL A 14 1.02 12.05 0.31
C VAL A 14 1.11 12.29 1.83
N TRP A 15 0.12 11.90 2.60
CA TRP A 15 0.10 12.01 4.05
C TRP A 15 1.07 11.03 4.73
N ASP A 16 1.46 9.96 4.06
CA ASP A 16 2.39 8.97 4.60
C ASP A 16 3.73 9.61 4.99
N ARG A 17 4.19 10.59 4.25
CA ARG A 17 5.42 11.30 4.56
C ARG A 17 5.43 11.83 6.00
N ARG A 18 4.39 12.55 6.37
CA ARG A 18 4.24 13.10 7.73
C ARG A 18 4.11 11.99 8.76
N PHE A 19 3.40 10.95 8.41
CA PHE A 19 3.18 9.81 9.28
C PHE A 19 4.48 9.07 9.57
N VAL A 20 5.28 8.81 8.54
CA VAL A 20 6.60 8.17 8.67
C VAL A 20 7.54 9.01 9.53
N GLU A 21 7.57 10.33 9.36
CA GLU A 21 8.37 11.21 10.20
C GLU A 21 8.02 11.03 11.68
N LEU A 22 6.74 10.95 12.03
CA LEU A 22 6.28 10.72 13.39
C LEU A 22 6.65 9.33 13.90
N LEU A 23 6.45 8.29 13.10
CA LEU A 23 6.81 6.92 13.46
C LEU A 23 8.31 6.81 13.75
N ASN A 24 9.14 7.37 12.87
CA ASN A 24 10.59 7.34 13.03
C ASN A 24 11.03 8.11 14.28
N LYS A 25 10.41 9.24 14.55
CA LYS A 25 10.71 10.05 15.75
C LYS A 25 10.49 9.25 17.05
N TYR A 26 9.48 8.41 17.08
CA TYR A 26 9.13 7.63 18.27
C TYR A 26 9.61 6.17 18.21
N GLY A 27 10.44 5.82 17.23
CA GLY A 27 10.99 4.49 17.08
C GLY A 27 9.95 3.41 16.78
N MET A 28 8.84 3.78 16.18
CA MET A 28 7.75 2.88 15.84
C MET A 28 7.87 2.36 14.40
N LYS A 29 7.39 1.14 14.19
CA LYS A 29 7.37 0.49 12.87
C LYS A 29 5.95 0.33 12.38
N ALA A 30 5.79 0.35 11.05
CA ALA A 30 4.49 0.12 10.41
C ALA A 30 4.66 -0.64 9.11
N THR A 31 3.55 -1.17 8.60
CA THR A 31 3.43 -1.71 7.25
C THR A 31 2.69 -0.71 6.39
N PHE A 32 3.22 -0.44 5.20
CA PHE A 32 2.57 0.40 4.20
C PHE A 32 2.18 -0.45 3.00
N ASN A 33 0.88 -0.54 2.75
CA ASN A 33 0.28 -1.34 1.70
C ASN A 33 0.08 -0.46 0.46
N LEU A 34 0.86 -0.69 -0.59
CA LEU A 34 0.99 0.23 -1.71
C LEU A 34 0.38 -0.34 -3.00
N ASN A 35 -0.04 0.58 -3.88
CA ASN A 35 -0.57 0.26 -5.21
C ASN A 35 0.40 0.81 -6.26
N SER A 36 1.15 -0.05 -6.91
CA SER A 36 2.17 0.39 -7.88
C SER A 36 1.60 0.90 -9.21
N GLY A 37 0.34 0.62 -9.51
CA GLY A 37 -0.33 1.10 -10.72
C GLY A 37 -1.06 2.44 -10.59
N LEU A 38 -0.98 3.11 -9.44
CA LEU A 38 -1.72 4.35 -9.17
C LEU A 38 -0.83 5.52 -8.76
N GLU A 39 0.41 5.55 -9.23
CA GLU A 39 1.33 6.66 -8.93
C GLU A 39 0.75 8.01 -9.38
N ASP A 40 0.90 9.02 -8.52
CA ASP A 40 0.38 10.38 -8.74
C ASP A 40 -1.13 10.49 -8.94
N PHE A 41 -1.88 9.40 -8.78
CA PHE A 41 -3.32 9.41 -8.96
C PHE A 41 -4.00 10.27 -7.89
N ILE A 42 -4.98 11.09 -8.31
CA ILE A 42 -5.78 11.92 -7.41
C ILE A 42 -7.22 11.47 -7.49
N TRP A 43 -7.84 11.24 -6.33
CA TRP A 43 -9.28 11.05 -6.22
C TRP A 43 -9.86 12.01 -5.18
N TYR A 44 -11.17 12.21 -5.20
CA TYR A 44 -11.82 13.19 -4.33
C TYR A 44 -12.72 12.46 -3.34
N TYR A 45 -12.38 12.55 -2.06
CA TYR A 45 -13.24 12.04 -1.00
C TYR A 45 -14.45 12.98 -0.83
N GLU A 46 -15.65 12.40 -0.84
CA GLU A 46 -16.92 13.16 -0.80
C GLU A 46 -16.97 14.29 -1.85
N ASP A 47 -16.43 14.07 -3.04
CA ASP A 47 -16.34 15.05 -4.13
C ASP A 47 -15.73 16.41 -3.74
N ARG A 48 -15.04 16.48 -2.62
CA ARG A 48 -14.50 17.73 -2.05
C ARG A 48 -13.03 17.70 -1.73
N PHE A 49 -12.57 16.62 -1.08
CA PHE A 49 -11.21 16.56 -0.52
C PHE A 49 -10.29 15.77 -1.46
N PRO A 50 -9.30 16.43 -2.09
CA PRO A 50 -8.36 15.73 -2.95
C PRO A 50 -7.45 14.83 -2.11
N ILE A 51 -7.41 13.56 -2.48
CA ILE A 51 -6.49 12.57 -1.93
C ILE A 51 -5.52 12.18 -3.03
N ARG A 52 -4.26 12.51 -2.85
CA ARG A 52 -3.22 12.24 -3.83
C ARG A 52 -2.34 11.09 -3.37
N ARG A 53 -2.06 10.16 -4.28
CA ARG A 53 -1.07 9.11 -4.09
C ARG A 53 0.31 9.64 -4.43
N GLN A 54 1.32 9.13 -3.75
CA GLN A 54 2.70 9.51 -3.99
C GLN A 54 3.22 8.88 -5.28
N LYS A 55 4.23 9.50 -5.87
CA LYS A 55 5.07 8.86 -6.86
C LYS A 55 6.05 7.95 -6.12
N LEU A 56 5.89 6.64 -6.27
CA LEU A 56 6.58 5.67 -5.42
C LEU A 56 8.10 5.71 -5.56
N ALA A 57 8.61 6.04 -6.75
CA ALA A 57 10.05 6.19 -6.95
C ALA A 57 10.69 7.22 -6.00
N ASP A 58 9.93 8.21 -5.57
CA ASP A 58 10.41 9.26 -4.68
C ASP A 58 10.31 8.85 -3.19
N THR A 59 9.80 7.65 -2.89
CA THR A 59 9.50 7.23 -1.51
C THR A 59 10.43 6.13 -0.98
N VAL A 60 11.42 5.69 -1.74
CA VAL A 60 12.29 4.57 -1.36
C VAL A 60 12.97 4.83 -0.02
N GLU A 61 13.54 6.01 0.17
CA GLU A 61 14.14 6.39 1.46
C GLU A 61 13.10 6.64 2.54
N GLN A 62 11.93 7.18 2.19
CA GLN A 62 10.84 7.41 3.13
C GLN A 62 10.43 6.14 3.87
N TYR A 63 10.25 5.03 3.16
CA TYR A 63 9.79 3.77 3.75
C TYR A 63 10.91 2.84 4.21
N ARG A 64 12.15 3.31 4.24
CA ARG A 64 13.34 2.48 4.49
C ARG A 64 13.24 1.61 5.74
N PHE A 65 12.68 2.13 6.81
CA PHE A 65 12.60 1.46 8.11
C PHE A 65 11.26 0.77 8.37
N HIS A 66 10.39 0.71 7.37
CA HIS A 66 9.04 0.16 7.49
C HIS A 66 8.83 -0.97 6.49
N GLU A 67 7.84 -1.82 6.76
CA GLU A 67 7.47 -2.87 5.82
C GLU A 67 6.72 -2.28 4.63
N ILE A 68 7.01 -2.79 3.43
CA ILE A 68 6.22 -2.56 2.23
C ILE A 68 5.42 -3.83 1.95
N ALA A 69 4.12 -3.67 1.72
CA ALA A 69 3.23 -4.75 1.33
C ALA A 69 2.42 -4.33 0.10
N SER A 70 1.86 -5.31 -0.60
CA SER A 70 1.03 -5.08 -1.77
C SER A 70 -0.41 -4.77 -1.36
N HIS A 71 -1.02 -3.85 -2.10
CA HIS A 71 -2.45 -3.52 -1.97
C HIS A 71 -3.15 -3.60 -3.33
N THR A 72 -2.67 -4.47 -4.20
CA THR A 72 -3.01 -4.62 -5.61
C THR A 72 -2.46 -3.50 -6.51
N LEU A 73 -2.50 -3.76 -7.81
CA LEU A 73 -1.98 -2.83 -8.82
C LEU A 73 -2.80 -1.53 -8.88
N THR A 74 -4.13 -1.64 -8.98
CA THR A 74 -5.03 -0.51 -9.22
C THR A 74 -6.23 -0.40 -8.26
N HIS A 75 -6.17 -1.08 -7.11
CA HIS A 75 -7.18 -0.99 -6.05
C HIS A 75 -8.61 -1.37 -6.49
N PRO A 76 -8.82 -2.50 -7.17
CA PRO A 76 -10.16 -2.91 -7.60
C PRO A 76 -10.93 -3.63 -6.50
N TYR A 77 -12.23 -3.86 -6.74
CA TYR A 77 -13.00 -4.83 -5.98
C TYR A 77 -12.60 -6.24 -6.43
N MET A 78 -11.79 -6.92 -5.62
CA MET A 78 -11.19 -8.21 -5.97
C MET A 78 -12.22 -9.30 -6.23
N SER A 79 -13.33 -9.29 -5.51
CA SER A 79 -14.41 -10.29 -5.64
C SER A 79 -15.14 -10.24 -6.99
N GLU A 80 -14.97 -9.17 -7.75
CA GLU A 80 -15.63 -8.98 -9.05
C GLU A 80 -14.74 -9.35 -10.24
N LEU A 81 -13.48 -9.76 -9.97
CA LEU A 81 -12.48 -9.98 -11.01
C LEU A 81 -12.38 -11.46 -11.39
N PRO A 82 -12.13 -11.76 -12.68
CA PRO A 82 -11.76 -13.10 -13.10
C PRO A 82 -10.37 -13.47 -12.58
N GLU A 83 -10.10 -14.78 -12.49
CA GLU A 83 -8.86 -15.30 -11.91
C GLU A 83 -7.60 -14.71 -12.53
N TRP A 84 -7.56 -14.60 -13.86
CA TRP A 84 -6.37 -14.04 -14.55
C TRP A 84 -6.08 -12.59 -14.13
N GLU A 85 -7.13 -11.80 -13.89
CA GLU A 85 -6.96 -10.41 -13.43
C GLU A 85 -6.58 -10.35 -11.95
N LEU A 86 -7.11 -11.24 -11.12
CA LEU A 86 -6.66 -11.39 -9.74
C LEU A 86 -5.16 -11.66 -9.69
N MET A 87 -4.69 -12.62 -10.49
CA MET A 87 -3.27 -12.97 -10.56
C MET A 87 -2.42 -11.79 -11.03
N ARG A 88 -2.92 -11.01 -12.00
CA ARG A 88 -2.23 -9.81 -12.47
C ARG A 88 -2.17 -8.73 -11.40
N GLN A 89 -3.30 -8.41 -10.77
CA GLN A 89 -3.38 -7.38 -9.74
C GLN A 89 -2.44 -7.66 -8.56
N MET A 90 -2.35 -8.90 -8.14
CA MET A 90 -1.48 -9.31 -7.03
C MET A 90 -0.03 -9.50 -7.47
N GLY A 91 0.19 -10.25 -8.55
CA GLY A 91 1.52 -10.64 -9.01
C GLY A 91 2.32 -9.49 -9.57
N ASP A 92 1.71 -8.66 -10.43
CA ASP A 92 2.41 -7.51 -11.02
C ASP A 92 2.73 -6.45 -9.97
N ASP A 93 1.79 -6.19 -9.06
CA ASP A 93 2.04 -5.24 -7.99
C ASP A 93 3.22 -5.69 -7.10
N LYS A 94 3.21 -6.96 -6.68
CA LYS A 94 4.33 -7.51 -5.91
C LYS A 94 5.66 -7.33 -6.65
N ARG A 95 5.74 -7.71 -7.92
CA ARG A 95 6.96 -7.59 -8.72
C ARG A 95 7.42 -6.14 -8.86
N ASN A 96 6.47 -5.23 -9.12
CA ASN A 96 6.79 -3.81 -9.25
C ASN A 96 7.36 -3.24 -7.95
N LEU A 97 6.73 -3.54 -6.83
CA LEU A 97 7.19 -3.07 -5.52
C LEU A 97 8.55 -3.67 -5.14
N GLU A 98 8.76 -4.96 -5.39
CA GLU A 98 10.04 -5.61 -5.12
C GLU A 98 11.17 -5.00 -5.97
N SER A 99 10.90 -4.72 -7.23
CA SER A 99 11.86 -4.08 -8.14
C SER A 99 12.19 -2.66 -7.68
N LEU A 100 11.17 -1.88 -7.31
CA LEU A 100 11.34 -0.48 -6.95
C LEU A 100 12.07 -0.31 -5.62
N PHE A 101 11.65 -1.06 -4.61
CA PHE A 101 12.18 -0.94 -3.24
C PHE A 101 13.39 -1.85 -2.98
N CYS A 102 13.78 -2.70 -3.93
CA CYS A 102 14.91 -3.63 -3.83
C CYS A 102 14.85 -4.53 -2.60
N ARG A 103 13.68 -5.05 -2.28
CA ARG A 103 13.45 -5.97 -1.16
C ARG A 103 12.25 -6.86 -1.40
N GLU A 104 12.18 -7.97 -0.65
CA GLU A 104 11.06 -8.89 -0.74
C GLU A 104 9.77 -8.26 -0.18
N VAL A 105 8.67 -8.43 -0.91
CA VAL A 105 7.32 -8.01 -0.48
C VAL A 105 6.55 -9.26 -0.09
N LYS A 106 6.27 -9.41 1.22
CA LYS A 106 5.63 -10.60 1.79
C LYS A 106 4.17 -10.40 2.13
N GLY A 107 3.79 -9.16 2.47
CA GLY A 107 2.45 -8.83 2.93
C GLY A 107 1.51 -8.45 1.80
N PHE A 108 0.23 -8.65 2.04
CA PHE A 108 -0.83 -8.27 1.12
C PHE A 108 -2.05 -7.79 1.91
N ALA A 109 -2.64 -6.68 1.48
CA ALA A 109 -3.91 -6.17 2.02
C ALA A 109 -4.95 -6.09 0.91
N VAL A 110 -6.14 -6.62 1.18
CA VAL A 110 -7.25 -6.64 0.22
C VAL A 110 -7.90 -5.25 0.15
N PRO A 111 -8.06 -4.65 -1.06
CA PRO A 111 -8.80 -3.41 -1.22
C PRO A 111 -10.25 -3.53 -0.76
N PHE A 112 -10.76 -2.49 -0.10
CA PHE A 112 -12.13 -2.39 0.42
C PHE A 112 -12.52 -3.49 1.41
N SER A 113 -11.60 -4.36 1.80
CA SER A 113 -11.88 -5.53 2.66
C SER A 113 -12.94 -6.48 2.09
N TYR A 114 -13.20 -6.46 0.79
CA TYR A 114 -14.11 -7.38 0.11
C TYR A 114 -13.36 -8.62 -0.38
N TYR A 115 -13.84 -9.76 0.02
CA TYR A 115 -13.37 -11.06 -0.42
C TYR A 115 -14.58 -11.97 -0.68
N SER A 116 -14.39 -12.99 -1.50
CA SER A 116 -15.44 -13.98 -1.77
C SER A 116 -15.09 -15.29 -1.07
N ASP A 117 -16.12 -16.02 -0.67
CA ASP A 117 -15.98 -17.40 -0.22
C ASP A 117 -15.80 -18.27 -1.47
N LEU A 118 -14.59 -18.68 -1.73
CA LEU A 118 -14.28 -19.64 -2.79
C LEU A 118 -14.26 -21.05 -2.24
#